data_7048350d523e63deee6743d3e4e20c27
#
_entry.id   7048350d523e63deee6743d3e4e20c27
#
_cell.length_a   1.000
_cell.length_b   1.000
_cell.length_c   1.000
_cell.angle_alpha   90.00
_cell.angle_beta   90.00
_cell.angle_gamma   90.00
#
_symmetry.space_group_name_H-M   'P 1'
#
loop_
_entity.id
_entity.type
_entity.pdbx_description
1 polymer ?
#
loop_
_entity_poly.entity_id
_entity_poly.type
_entity_poly.pdbx_seq_one_letter_code
_entity_poly.pdbx_strand_id
1 'polypeptide(L)'
;MASDAYLLIDGITGESQAQGMTNNIELDSFSFGASNPADVGGKGLSAGKCSLSDFSCTFAVDQASYQILKALYTGQHIATCTFSLRESGGGTNPYTYLTVIMSNCYITSDSIGGGAQGKPSQSMSIAYEKVEYQYYTQDTSSGAVSLAGSATYDIAQVAQS
;
A
#
# COMPACT_ATOMS: atom_id res chain seq x y z
N MET A 1 10.76 -5.64 15.80
CA MET A 1 9.36 -6.06 15.87
C MET A 1 8.92 -6.54 14.50
N ALA A 2 8.40 -7.75 14.41
CA ALA A 2 7.94 -8.29 13.14
C ALA A 2 6.60 -7.66 12.75
N SER A 3 6.40 -7.47 11.46
CA SER A 3 5.16 -6.88 10.95
C SER A 3 4.64 -7.73 9.80
N ASP A 4 3.33 -7.85 9.73
CA ASP A 4 2.64 -8.48 8.60
C ASP A 4 2.07 -7.38 7.70
N ALA A 5 2.28 -7.54 6.42
CA ALA A 5 1.84 -6.57 5.41
C ALA A 5 0.70 -7.14 4.59
N TYR A 6 -0.34 -6.35 4.40
CA TYR A 6 -1.55 -6.75 3.69
C TYR A 6 -1.95 -5.68 2.69
N LEU A 7 -2.50 -6.11 1.57
CA LEU A 7 -3.04 -5.22 0.55
C LEU A 7 -4.44 -5.66 0.19
N LEU A 8 -5.39 -4.74 0.30
CA LEU A 8 -6.77 -4.95 -0.15
C LEU A 8 -6.99 -4.10 -1.39
N ILE A 9 -7.28 -4.75 -2.50
CA ILE A 9 -7.61 -4.08 -3.76
C ILE A 9 -9.11 -4.23 -3.99
N ASP A 10 -9.80 -3.12 -4.18
CA ASP A 10 -11.24 -3.14 -4.41
C ASP A 10 -11.58 -3.99 -5.65
N GLY A 11 -12.44 -4.98 -5.46
CA GLY A 11 -12.85 -5.89 -6.52
C GLY A 11 -11.93 -7.07 -6.77
N ILE A 12 -10.82 -7.20 -6.04
CA ILE A 12 -9.88 -8.31 -6.16
C ILE A 12 -9.76 -9.02 -4.82
N THR A 13 -9.92 -10.34 -4.83
CA THR A 13 -9.95 -11.14 -3.61
C THR A 13 -8.64 -11.94 -3.49
N GLY A 14 -7.92 -11.72 -2.40
CA GLY A 14 -6.72 -12.49 -2.05
C GLY A 14 -7.07 -13.70 -1.17
N GLU A 15 -6.04 -14.30 -0.58
CA GLU A 15 -6.19 -15.55 0.17
C GLU A 15 -5.91 -15.42 1.66
N SER A 16 -5.73 -14.20 2.19
CA SER A 16 -5.44 -14.04 3.60
C SER A 16 -6.60 -14.54 4.46
N GLN A 17 -6.28 -15.30 5.50
CA GLN A 17 -7.22 -15.77 6.50
C GLN A 17 -7.07 -15.04 7.82
N ALA A 18 -6.16 -14.06 7.89
CA ALA A 18 -5.88 -13.34 9.13
C ALA A 18 -7.11 -12.56 9.59
N GLN A 19 -7.34 -12.55 10.90
CA GLN A 19 -8.50 -11.88 11.48
C GLN A 19 -8.44 -10.38 11.18
N GLY A 20 -9.53 -9.85 10.60
CA GLY A 20 -9.60 -8.46 10.18
C GLY A 20 -8.95 -8.15 8.85
N MET A 21 -8.23 -9.13 8.28
CA MET A 21 -7.54 -8.99 6.99
C MET A 21 -7.94 -10.11 6.02
N THR A 22 -9.13 -10.64 6.19
CA THR A 22 -9.65 -11.73 5.35
C THR A 22 -9.75 -11.25 3.91
N ASN A 23 -9.33 -12.11 2.97
CA ASN A 23 -9.35 -11.85 1.52
C ASN A 23 -8.39 -10.75 1.07
N ASN A 24 -7.51 -10.29 1.95
CA ASN A 24 -6.41 -9.41 1.56
C ASN A 24 -5.30 -10.23 0.92
N ILE A 25 -4.40 -9.55 0.22
CA ILE A 25 -3.18 -10.15 -0.31
C ILE A 25 -2.09 -9.99 0.75
N GLU A 26 -1.47 -11.09 1.15
CA GLU A 26 -0.32 -11.02 2.05
C GLU A 26 0.92 -10.67 1.26
N LEU A 27 1.65 -9.65 1.69
CA LEU A 27 2.81 -9.13 0.98
C LEU A 27 4.11 -9.59 1.62
N ASP A 28 5.11 -9.90 0.78
CA ASP A 28 6.47 -10.18 1.23
C ASP A 28 7.28 -8.90 1.36
N SER A 29 7.07 -7.94 0.48
CA SER A 29 7.75 -6.65 0.52
C SER A 29 6.90 -5.57 -0.13
N PHE A 30 7.21 -4.33 0.18
CA PHE A 30 6.51 -3.19 -0.38
C PHE A 30 7.43 -1.97 -0.42
N SER A 31 7.10 -1.02 -1.29
CA SER A 31 7.73 0.30 -1.29
C SER A 31 6.79 1.33 -1.90
N PHE A 32 6.84 2.53 -1.39
CA PHE A 32 6.14 3.68 -1.95
C PHE A 32 6.85 4.94 -1.46
N GLY A 33 6.59 6.05 -2.11
CA GLY A 33 7.23 7.28 -1.70
C GLY A 33 6.80 8.45 -2.55
N ALA A 34 7.43 9.57 -2.30
CA ALA A 34 7.17 10.81 -3.01
C ALA A 34 8.44 11.63 -3.06
N SER A 35 8.52 12.54 -4.02
CA SER A 35 9.63 13.46 -4.13
C SER A 35 9.10 14.85 -4.42
N ASN A 36 9.85 15.85 -3.96
CA ASN A 36 9.51 17.24 -4.21
C ASN A 36 10.80 17.94 -4.64
N PRO A 37 10.94 18.30 -5.93
CA PRO A 37 12.15 18.96 -6.40
C PRO A 37 12.18 20.40 -5.88
N ALA A 38 12.93 20.62 -4.80
CA ALA A 38 13.13 21.94 -4.27
C ALA A 38 14.27 22.62 -5.01
N ASP A 39 14.06 23.86 -5.40
CA ASP A 39 15.09 24.67 -6.04
C ASP A 39 15.82 25.48 -4.96
N VAL A 40 17.10 25.23 -4.79
CA VAL A 40 17.94 25.88 -3.77
C VAL A 40 18.88 26.89 -4.40
N GLY A 41 18.74 27.19 -5.70
CA GLY A 41 19.63 28.09 -6.40
C GLY A 41 19.09 29.51 -6.56
N GLY A 42 20.00 30.49 -6.53
CA GLY A 42 19.73 31.84 -7.00
C GLY A 42 18.99 32.76 -6.05
N LYS A 43 17.68 32.80 -6.07
CA LYS A 43 16.89 33.83 -5.40
C LYS A 43 16.02 33.34 -4.25
N GLY A 44 16.41 32.23 -3.64
CA GLY A 44 15.66 31.69 -2.51
C GLY A 44 15.27 30.25 -2.71
N LEU A 45 14.72 29.68 -1.66
CA LEU A 45 14.26 28.31 -1.64
C LEU A 45 12.84 28.24 -2.15
N SER A 46 12.59 27.49 -3.22
CA SER A 46 11.24 27.23 -3.68
C SER A 46 10.96 25.74 -3.74
N ALA A 47 9.78 25.35 -3.27
CA ALA A 47 9.33 23.97 -3.34
C ALA A 47 8.69 23.72 -4.71
N GLY A 48 9.07 22.63 -5.35
CA GLY A 48 8.43 22.18 -6.57
C GLY A 48 7.13 21.45 -6.27
N LYS A 49 6.52 20.94 -7.35
CA LYS A 49 5.32 20.11 -7.23
C LYS A 49 5.70 18.71 -6.75
N CYS A 50 4.96 18.18 -5.80
CA CYS A 50 5.18 16.81 -5.32
C CYS A 50 4.90 15.80 -6.42
N SER A 51 5.77 14.80 -6.53
CA SER A 51 5.61 13.70 -7.45
C SER A 51 5.52 12.41 -6.65
N LEU A 52 4.48 11.62 -6.91
CA LEU A 52 4.25 10.37 -6.21
C LEU A 52 4.90 9.22 -6.97
N SER A 53 5.57 8.34 -6.24
CA SER A 53 6.07 7.07 -6.78
C SER A 53 4.96 6.04 -6.73
N ASP A 54 4.96 5.11 -7.69
CA ASP A 54 4.01 3.99 -7.66
C ASP A 54 4.20 3.17 -6.38
N PHE A 55 3.12 2.62 -5.86
CA PHE A 55 3.19 1.61 -4.81
C PHE A 55 3.61 0.30 -5.44
N SER A 56 4.74 -0.24 -4.99
CA SER A 56 5.29 -1.50 -5.50
C SER A 56 5.29 -2.54 -4.40
N CYS A 57 4.96 -3.77 -4.74
CA CYS A 57 4.95 -4.85 -3.76
C CYS A 57 5.29 -6.18 -4.41
N THR A 58 5.70 -7.13 -3.57
CA THR A 58 5.93 -8.51 -3.98
C THR A 58 5.14 -9.45 -3.07
N PHE A 59 4.67 -10.55 -3.64
CA PHE A 59 3.90 -11.54 -2.91
C PHE A 59 3.94 -12.88 -3.65
N ALA A 60 3.61 -13.96 -2.94
CA ALA A 60 3.49 -15.27 -3.58
C ALA A 60 2.23 -15.30 -4.43
N VAL A 61 2.29 -15.99 -5.58
CA VAL A 61 1.13 -16.13 -6.47
C VAL A 61 -0.02 -16.78 -5.70
N ASP A 62 -1.21 -16.15 -5.78
CA ASP A 62 -2.42 -16.65 -5.14
C ASP A 62 -3.62 -16.45 -6.07
N GLN A 63 -4.84 -16.62 -5.55
CA GLN A 63 -6.06 -16.45 -6.37
C GLN A 63 -6.26 -15.02 -6.87
N ALA A 64 -5.60 -14.03 -6.27
CA ALA A 64 -5.67 -12.66 -6.76
C ALA A 64 -4.88 -12.45 -8.05
N SER A 65 -3.92 -13.33 -8.33
CA SER A 65 -2.96 -13.12 -9.43
C SER A 65 -3.63 -12.99 -10.78
N TYR A 66 -4.59 -13.87 -11.11
CA TYR A 66 -5.27 -13.77 -12.41
C TYR A 66 -6.15 -12.51 -12.48
N GLN A 67 -6.74 -12.10 -11.37
CA GLN A 67 -7.57 -10.90 -11.32
C GLN A 67 -6.72 -9.64 -11.53
N ILE A 68 -5.53 -9.63 -10.97
CA ILE A 68 -4.56 -8.53 -11.14
C ILE A 68 -4.12 -8.43 -12.60
N LEU A 69 -3.77 -9.56 -13.21
CA LEU A 69 -3.39 -9.58 -14.62
C LEU A 69 -4.53 -9.13 -15.52
N LYS A 70 -5.75 -9.56 -15.22
CA LYS A 70 -6.94 -9.13 -15.98
C LYS A 70 -7.16 -7.62 -15.88
N ALA A 71 -7.02 -7.07 -14.68
CA ALA A 71 -7.14 -5.62 -14.48
C ALA A 71 -6.06 -4.85 -15.24
N LEU A 72 -4.83 -5.38 -15.26
CA LEU A 72 -3.73 -4.77 -16.01
C LEU A 72 -3.98 -4.82 -17.52
N TYR A 73 -4.39 -5.99 -18.02
CA TYR A 73 -4.61 -6.16 -19.46
C TYR A 73 -5.73 -5.26 -19.99
N THR A 74 -6.75 -5.01 -19.19
CA THR A 74 -7.90 -4.21 -19.60
C THR A 74 -7.80 -2.74 -19.22
N GLY A 75 -6.76 -2.35 -18.47
CA GLY A 75 -6.62 -0.98 -17.97
C GLY A 75 -7.73 -0.60 -17.01
N GLN A 76 -8.15 -1.54 -16.17
CA GLN A 76 -9.29 -1.36 -15.28
C GLN A 76 -9.01 -0.33 -14.20
N HIS A 77 -9.92 0.63 -14.03
CA HIS A 77 -9.89 1.57 -12.93
C HIS A 77 -10.27 0.86 -11.62
N ILE A 78 -9.49 1.11 -10.58
CA ILE A 78 -9.72 0.57 -9.25
C ILE A 78 -10.00 1.74 -8.31
N ALA A 79 -11.14 1.71 -7.64
CA ALA A 79 -11.56 2.84 -6.81
C ALA A 79 -10.62 3.05 -5.62
N THR A 80 -10.27 1.98 -4.92
CA THR A 80 -9.47 2.09 -3.69
C THR A 80 -8.57 0.87 -3.52
N CYS A 81 -7.33 1.12 -3.10
CA CYS A 81 -6.41 0.10 -2.61
C CYS A 81 -5.98 0.50 -1.20
N THR A 82 -6.05 -0.43 -0.27
CA THR A 82 -5.67 -0.19 1.12
C THR A 82 -4.51 -1.08 1.52
N PHE A 83 -3.40 -0.46 1.86
CA PHE A 83 -2.22 -1.15 2.38
C PHE A 83 -2.21 -1.03 3.89
N SER A 84 -1.94 -2.14 4.58
CA SER A 84 -1.93 -2.17 6.04
C SER A 84 -0.71 -2.91 6.56
N LEU A 85 -0.06 -2.32 7.55
CA LEU A 85 0.98 -3.00 8.33
C LEU A 85 0.41 -3.26 9.72
N ARG A 86 0.50 -4.50 10.13
CA ARG A 86 -0.01 -4.95 11.40
C ARG A 86 1.12 -5.57 12.21
N GLU A 87 1.14 -5.29 13.50
CA GLU A 87 2.12 -5.90 14.39
C GLU A 87 1.88 -7.40 14.43
N SER A 88 2.92 -8.17 14.08
CA SER A 88 2.88 -9.62 14.22
C SER A 88 3.54 -9.99 15.52
N GLY A 89 2.81 -10.64 16.39
CA GLY A 89 3.35 -11.05 17.67
C GLY A 89 2.43 -12.03 18.34
N GLY A 90 2.90 -12.63 19.39
CA GLY A 90 2.14 -13.60 20.17
C GLY A 90 1.02 -12.99 21.00
N GLY A 91 0.67 -11.74 20.76
CA GLY A 91 -0.40 -11.07 21.48
C GLY A 91 -1.77 -11.50 21.00
N THR A 92 -2.76 -11.41 21.89
CA THR A 92 -4.12 -11.78 21.56
C THR A 92 -4.84 -10.75 20.71
N ASN A 93 -4.31 -9.53 20.62
CA ASN A 93 -4.92 -8.44 19.87
C ASN A 93 -3.89 -7.72 19.01
N PRO A 94 -3.51 -8.29 17.85
CA PRO A 94 -2.65 -7.57 16.92
C PRO A 94 -3.37 -6.32 16.43
N TYR A 95 -2.63 -5.21 16.31
CA TYR A 95 -3.23 -3.97 15.84
C TYR A 95 -2.51 -3.46 14.59
N THR A 96 -3.28 -2.78 13.74
CA THR A 96 -2.75 -2.14 12.53
C THR A 96 -2.16 -0.79 12.94
N TYR A 97 -0.86 -0.61 12.76
CA TYR A 97 -0.21 0.65 13.13
C TYR A 97 0.00 1.59 11.95
N LEU A 98 -0.07 1.07 10.74
CA LEU A 98 0.11 1.88 9.53
C LEU A 98 -0.93 1.49 8.50
N THR A 99 -1.62 2.48 7.95
CA THR A 99 -2.57 2.28 6.87
C THR A 99 -2.30 3.31 5.79
N VAL A 100 -2.23 2.86 4.54
CA VAL A 100 -2.09 3.74 3.38
C VAL A 100 -3.29 3.49 2.47
N ILE A 101 -4.11 4.50 2.29
CA ILE A 101 -5.31 4.43 1.45
C ILE A 101 -5.01 5.14 0.15
N MET A 102 -5.08 4.41 -0.94
CA MET A 102 -4.84 4.91 -2.30
C MET A 102 -6.16 4.94 -3.05
N SER A 103 -6.45 6.04 -3.71
CA SER A 103 -7.71 6.23 -4.42
C SER A 103 -7.46 6.51 -5.90
N ASN A 104 -8.39 6.08 -6.73
CA ASN A 104 -8.32 6.19 -8.19
C ASN A 104 -7.03 5.56 -8.72
N CYS A 105 -6.99 4.23 -8.65
CA CYS A 105 -5.78 3.45 -8.88
C CYS A 105 -5.84 2.71 -10.21
N TYR A 106 -4.65 2.45 -10.76
CA TYR A 106 -4.46 1.56 -11.90
C TYR A 106 -3.24 0.69 -11.62
N ILE A 107 -3.33 -0.57 -11.99
CA ILE A 107 -2.17 -1.46 -11.95
C ILE A 107 -1.32 -1.12 -13.17
N THR A 108 -0.07 -0.70 -12.94
CA THR A 108 0.81 -0.22 -14.01
C THR A 108 1.77 -1.29 -14.49
N SER A 109 2.11 -2.25 -13.64
CA SER A 109 2.98 -3.36 -14.05
C SER A 109 2.74 -4.56 -13.17
N ASP A 110 3.00 -5.74 -13.72
CA ASP A 110 2.91 -7.00 -13.01
C ASP A 110 3.88 -7.99 -13.65
N SER A 111 4.61 -8.72 -12.82
CA SER A 111 5.64 -9.63 -13.26
C SER A 111 5.62 -10.86 -12.36
N ILE A 112 5.62 -12.04 -12.97
CA ILE A 112 5.60 -13.30 -12.25
C ILE A 112 6.84 -14.08 -12.62
N GLY A 113 7.58 -14.56 -11.63
CA GLY A 113 8.78 -15.34 -11.86
C GLY A 113 8.97 -16.36 -10.77
N GLY A 114 9.73 -17.40 -11.10
CA GLY A 114 10.02 -18.45 -10.13
C GLY A 114 10.70 -19.63 -10.76
N GLY A 115 10.96 -20.63 -9.95
CA GLY A 115 11.54 -21.88 -10.36
C GLY A 115 10.57 -23.05 -10.20
N ALA A 116 11.07 -24.25 -10.42
CA ALA A 116 10.24 -25.45 -10.32
C ALA A 116 9.93 -25.86 -8.89
N GLN A 117 10.58 -25.24 -7.90
CA GLN A 117 10.41 -25.59 -6.49
C GLN A 117 9.76 -24.43 -5.74
N GLY A 118 8.57 -24.66 -5.21
CA GLY A 118 7.83 -23.66 -4.47
C GLY A 118 6.95 -22.79 -5.35
N LYS A 119 6.15 -21.95 -4.71
CA LYS A 119 5.27 -21.02 -5.43
C LYS A 119 6.08 -19.89 -6.07
N PRO A 120 5.71 -19.47 -7.28
CA PRO A 120 6.37 -18.32 -7.89
C PRO A 120 6.07 -17.02 -7.12
N SER A 121 6.93 -16.05 -7.33
CA SER A 121 6.80 -14.72 -6.77
C SER A 121 6.21 -13.78 -7.80
N GLN A 122 5.39 -12.85 -7.36
CA GLN A 122 4.76 -11.84 -8.20
C GLN A 122 5.14 -10.46 -7.71
N SER A 123 5.47 -9.57 -8.65
CA SER A 123 5.77 -8.17 -8.36
C SER A 123 4.74 -7.30 -9.08
N MET A 124 4.18 -6.32 -8.38
CA MET A 124 3.14 -5.48 -8.92
C MET A 124 3.40 -4.02 -8.55
N SER A 125 3.03 -3.12 -9.46
CA SER A 125 3.07 -1.68 -9.19
C SER A 125 1.69 -1.08 -9.44
N ILE A 126 1.32 -0.14 -8.57
CA ILE A 126 0.03 0.55 -8.60
C ILE A 126 0.28 2.05 -8.65
N ALA A 127 -0.30 2.72 -9.65
CA ALA A 127 -0.36 4.18 -9.68
C ALA A 127 -1.67 4.63 -9.02
N TYR A 128 -1.62 5.76 -8.35
CA TYR A 128 -2.77 6.30 -7.63
C TYR A 128 -2.80 7.81 -7.74
N GLU A 129 -4.02 8.37 -7.73
CA GLU A 129 -4.22 9.81 -7.83
C GLU A 129 -4.22 10.48 -6.46
N LYS A 130 -4.73 9.80 -5.46
CA LYS A 130 -4.80 10.31 -4.08
C LYS A 130 -4.25 9.27 -3.12
N VAL A 131 -3.50 9.75 -2.13
CA VAL A 131 -2.94 8.89 -1.10
C VAL A 131 -3.16 9.52 0.27
N GLU A 132 -3.55 8.69 1.22
CA GLU A 132 -3.67 9.09 2.62
C GLU A 132 -2.84 8.11 3.46
N TYR A 133 -1.86 8.63 4.17
CA TYR A 133 -1.00 7.88 5.08
C TYR A 133 -1.51 8.11 6.50
N GLN A 134 -1.78 7.03 7.22
CA GLN A 134 -2.29 7.09 8.60
C GLN A 134 -1.40 6.24 9.50
N TYR A 135 -0.99 6.81 10.62
CA TYR A 135 -0.18 6.10 11.61
C TYR A 135 -0.93 6.05 12.93
N TYR A 136 -0.95 4.89 13.54
CA TYR A 136 -1.67 4.62 14.79
C TYR A 136 -0.69 4.23 15.88
N THR A 137 -0.99 4.66 17.11
CA THR A 137 -0.24 4.29 18.29
C THR A 137 -1.14 3.53 19.25
N GLN A 138 -0.54 2.67 20.04
CA GLN A 138 -1.25 1.93 21.09
C GLN A 138 -0.81 2.42 22.45
N ASP A 139 -1.77 2.73 23.31
CA ASP A 139 -1.51 3.08 24.69
C ASP A 139 -1.01 1.84 25.44
N THR A 140 0.17 1.91 26.03
CA THR A 140 0.78 0.78 26.73
C THR A 140 0.04 0.41 28.02
N SER A 141 -0.75 1.33 28.59
CA SER A 141 -1.47 1.06 29.84
C SER A 141 -2.88 0.53 29.59
N SER A 142 -3.60 1.03 28.57
CA SER A 142 -4.98 0.63 28.32
C SER A 142 -5.14 -0.27 27.10
N GLY A 143 -4.12 -0.36 26.25
CA GLY A 143 -4.21 -1.09 25.00
C GLY A 143 -5.03 -0.39 23.90
N ALA A 144 -5.51 0.83 24.17
CA ALA A 144 -6.31 1.57 23.20
C ALA A 144 -5.47 2.03 22.02
N VAL A 145 -6.00 1.85 20.81
CA VAL A 145 -5.36 2.28 19.57
C VAL A 145 -5.96 3.58 19.12
N SER A 146 -5.13 4.56 18.82
CA SER A 146 -5.60 5.87 18.38
C SER A 146 -4.74 6.40 17.23
N LEU A 147 -5.37 7.19 16.37
CA LEU A 147 -4.67 7.82 15.24
C LEU A 147 -3.69 8.86 15.76
N ALA A 148 -2.41 8.68 15.49
CA ALA A 148 -1.38 9.64 15.86
C ALA A 148 -1.32 10.82 14.89
N GLY A 149 -1.55 10.54 13.60
CA GLY A 149 -1.55 11.58 12.59
C GLY A 149 -1.77 11.01 11.20
N SER A 150 -2.03 11.88 10.25
CA SER A 150 -2.23 11.50 8.86
C SER A 150 -1.63 12.54 7.93
N ALA A 151 -1.30 12.10 6.71
CA ALA A 151 -0.84 12.97 5.64
C ALA A 151 -1.57 12.56 4.36
N THR A 152 -2.14 13.53 3.67
CA THR A 152 -2.92 13.30 2.46
C THR A 152 -2.39 14.15 1.31
N TYR A 153 -2.31 13.56 0.13
CA TYR A 153 -1.99 14.29 -1.11
C TYR A 153 -2.92 13.83 -2.22
N ASP A 154 -3.49 14.81 -2.92
CA ASP A 154 -4.39 14.55 -4.05
C ASP A 154 -3.82 15.26 -5.28
N ILE A 155 -3.39 14.47 -6.28
CA ILE A 155 -2.77 15.00 -7.49
C ILE A 155 -3.77 15.87 -8.27
N ALA A 156 -5.04 15.47 -8.32
CA ALA A 156 -6.06 16.17 -9.10
C ALA A 156 -6.31 17.58 -8.57
N GLN A 157 -6.24 17.73 -7.24
CA GLN A 157 -6.50 19.02 -6.59
C GLN A 157 -5.22 19.77 -6.24
N VAL A 158 -4.07 19.10 -6.35
CA VAL A 158 -2.78 19.61 -5.87
C VAL A 158 -2.90 20.06 -4.40
N ALA A 159 -3.70 19.32 -3.63
CA ALA A 159 -4.06 19.66 -2.26
C ALA A 159 -3.35 18.75 -1.26
N GLN A 160 -2.88 19.35 -0.17
CA GLN A 160 -2.19 18.67 0.93
C GLN A 160 -2.96 18.85 2.22
N SER A 161 -2.92 17.82 3.03
CA SER A 161 -3.42 17.96 4.40
C SER A 161 -2.75 16.96 5.36
#